data_c91fc918d2533d0e5af062dee7f58fd7
#
_entry.id   c91fc918d2533d0e5af062dee7f58fd7
#
_cell.length_a   1.000
_cell.length_b   1.000
_cell.length_c   1.000
_cell.angle_alpha   90.00
_cell.angle_beta   90.00
_cell.angle_gamma   90.00
#
_symmetry.space_group_name_H-M   'P 1'
#
loop_
_entity.id
_entity.type
_entity.pdbx_description
1 polymer ?
#
loop_
_entity_poly.entity_id
_entity_poly.type
_entity_poly.pdbx_seq_one_letter_code
_entity_poly.pdbx_strand_id
1 'polypeptide(L)'
;KGNALYSWTHFDKDLAALKKIGVTHYRFSIEWGRIEPEPGAYDEKVIDRYVEMARKLKAAGIEPVVCLWHFTCPDWLYDKKNPKLSNWLHPQARPRWNAYLDKVLPRLAPYTNYFAPQNEPNGQITTAYIVGQWPPAMSLAFGTYWKAIDASTAMFRDAAVRIKKVKPSAKVVSVEALPWWNKAPLDPGNLIYNTMIHGNIDHLDRVWDVCDILGINYYYSQTAGPLSLLAEPYRRGHNFTMMGWRIDPEGLYKEIKRVGDRYGKPMMITENGIATLDDKKRIGYIRDHIAAVGRAIRDGYDVRGYFSWSLADNYEWHYGYKAKFGLATMNPKTFERELKPSAGFFRDTIRSKPKVKTVAASES
;
A
#
# COMPACT_ATOMS: atom_id res chain seq x y z
N LYS A 1 -17.87 -10.35 8.70
CA LYS A 1 -16.72 -10.51 7.82
C LYS A 1 -15.65 -11.41 8.43
N GLY A 2 -15.82 -11.75 9.72
CA GLY A 2 -15.02 -12.73 10.43
C GLY A 2 -13.55 -12.37 10.54
N ASN A 3 -12.71 -13.39 10.70
CA ASN A 3 -11.27 -13.23 10.90
C ASN A 3 -10.46 -13.24 9.58
N ALA A 4 -11.11 -13.07 8.44
CA ALA A 4 -10.49 -13.07 7.11
C ALA A 4 -9.48 -14.22 6.93
N LEU A 5 -8.19 -13.95 7.01
CA LEU A 5 -7.11 -14.95 6.92
C LEU A 5 -6.72 -15.57 8.27
N TYR A 6 -7.35 -15.19 9.35
CA TYR A 6 -6.95 -15.59 10.70
C TYR A 6 -5.50 -15.24 11.06
N SER A 7 -4.86 -14.31 10.37
CA SER A 7 -3.49 -13.87 10.67
C SER A 7 -3.35 -13.33 12.11
N TRP A 8 -4.42 -12.76 12.66
CA TRP A 8 -4.45 -12.30 14.05
C TRP A 8 -4.18 -13.43 15.05
N THR A 9 -4.82 -14.58 14.87
CA THR A 9 -4.70 -15.73 15.77
C THR A 9 -3.63 -16.73 15.35
N HIS A 10 -3.31 -16.81 14.04
CA HIS A 10 -2.42 -17.81 13.45
C HIS A 10 -1.23 -17.18 12.72
N PHE A 11 -0.67 -16.10 13.26
CA PHE A 11 0.47 -15.39 12.65
C PHE A 11 1.69 -16.28 12.44
N ASP A 12 1.88 -17.31 13.27
CA ASP A 12 2.97 -18.26 13.11
C ASP A 12 2.88 -19.06 11.79
N LYS A 13 1.67 -19.23 11.23
CA LYS A 13 1.46 -19.82 9.92
C LYS A 13 1.90 -18.86 8.79
N ASP A 14 1.63 -17.56 8.95
CA ASP A 14 2.14 -16.53 8.03
C ASP A 14 3.67 -16.48 8.09
N LEU A 15 4.24 -16.47 9.29
CA LEU A 15 5.69 -16.45 9.49
C LEU A 15 6.38 -17.69 8.86
N ALA A 16 5.78 -18.87 9.01
CA ALA A 16 6.30 -20.09 8.40
C ALA A 16 6.29 -20.01 6.86
N ALA A 17 5.23 -19.43 6.26
CA ALA A 17 5.14 -19.21 4.82
C ALA A 17 6.19 -18.20 4.33
N LEU A 18 6.33 -17.06 5.04
CA LEU A 18 7.35 -16.04 4.74
C LEU A 18 8.76 -16.61 4.76
N LYS A 19 9.09 -17.45 5.75
CA LYS A 19 10.38 -18.15 5.85
C LYS A 19 10.59 -19.13 4.68
N LYS A 20 9.56 -19.87 4.28
CA LYS A 20 9.64 -20.79 3.13
C LYS A 20 9.87 -20.05 1.82
N ILE A 21 9.27 -18.87 1.66
CA ILE A 21 9.49 -18.00 0.49
C ILE A 21 10.88 -17.35 0.56
N GLY A 22 11.41 -17.08 1.75
CA GLY A 22 12.73 -16.49 1.96
C GLY A 22 12.76 -14.99 1.76
N VAL A 23 11.67 -14.30 2.12
CA VAL A 23 11.60 -12.83 2.06
C VAL A 23 12.52 -12.19 3.10
N THR A 24 13.05 -11.01 2.79
CA THR A 24 13.89 -10.23 3.71
C THR A 24 13.11 -9.19 4.50
N HIS A 25 11.96 -8.76 3.96
CA HIS A 25 11.09 -7.75 4.56
C HIS A 25 9.63 -8.21 4.48
N TYR A 26 8.83 -7.81 5.45
CA TYR A 26 7.39 -8.05 5.44
C TYR A 26 6.64 -6.81 5.88
N ARG A 27 5.80 -6.28 4.98
CA ARG A 27 4.95 -5.14 5.27
C ARG A 27 3.60 -5.62 5.82
N PHE A 28 3.21 -5.11 6.98
CA PHE A 28 1.91 -5.39 7.58
C PHE A 28 1.36 -4.14 8.26
N SER A 29 0.06 -4.11 8.41
CA SER A 29 -0.65 -2.97 9.00
C SER A 29 -1.09 -3.29 10.42
N ILE A 30 -1.04 -2.26 11.29
CA ILE A 30 -1.70 -2.28 12.58
C ILE A 30 -3.04 -1.56 12.48
N GLU A 31 -4.04 -2.01 13.23
CA GLU A 31 -5.41 -1.53 13.10
C GLU A 31 -5.73 -0.55 14.21
N TRP A 32 -5.85 0.75 13.87
CA TRP A 32 -6.13 1.81 14.84
C TRP A 32 -7.43 1.59 15.59
N GLY A 33 -8.53 1.23 14.88
CA GLY A 33 -9.82 0.99 15.52
C GLY A 33 -9.83 -0.22 16.47
N ARG A 34 -8.90 -1.16 16.32
CA ARG A 34 -8.72 -2.27 17.25
C ARG A 34 -7.93 -1.85 18.49
N ILE A 35 -6.95 -0.97 18.29
CA ILE A 35 -6.09 -0.46 19.38
C ILE A 35 -6.84 0.56 20.24
N GLU A 36 -7.67 1.41 19.62
CA GLU A 36 -8.46 2.46 20.28
C GLU A 36 -9.95 2.29 19.92
N PRO A 37 -10.64 1.29 20.50
CA PRO A 37 -12.06 1.00 20.19
C PRO A 37 -12.99 2.14 20.63
N GLU A 38 -12.64 2.87 21.69
CA GLU A 38 -13.33 4.05 22.18
C GLU A 38 -12.34 5.21 22.33
N PRO A 39 -12.75 6.46 22.17
CA PRO A 39 -11.83 7.60 22.24
C PRO A 39 -11.04 7.65 23.55
N GLY A 40 -9.71 7.43 23.47
CA GLY A 40 -8.81 7.44 24.61
C GLY A 40 -8.71 6.12 25.36
N ALA A 41 -9.50 5.13 25.06
CA ALA A 41 -9.40 3.80 25.63
C ALA A 41 -8.53 2.92 24.74
N TYR A 42 -7.30 2.66 25.17
CA TYR A 42 -6.35 1.84 24.42
C TYR A 42 -6.35 0.40 24.93
N ASP A 43 -6.51 -0.56 24.03
CA ASP A 43 -6.35 -1.98 24.35
C ASP A 43 -4.85 -2.35 24.30
N GLU A 44 -4.22 -2.36 25.45
CA GLU A 44 -2.80 -2.68 25.60
C GLU A 44 -2.46 -4.11 25.13
N LYS A 45 -3.38 -5.08 25.27
CA LYS A 45 -3.19 -6.46 24.78
C LYS A 45 -3.13 -6.51 23.27
N VAL A 46 -3.91 -5.65 22.59
CA VAL A 46 -3.86 -5.52 21.14
C VAL A 46 -2.53 -4.92 20.69
N ILE A 47 -2.05 -3.90 21.38
CA ILE A 47 -0.72 -3.32 21.10
C ILE A 47 0.36 -4.37 21.31
N ASP A 48 0.34 -5.11 22.45
CA ASP A 48 1.26 -6.20 22.73
C ASP A 48 1.30 -7.24 21.63
N ARG A 49 0.15 -7.58 21.07
CA ARG A 49 0.04 -8.56 19.98
C ARG A 49 0.74 -8.08 18.71
N TYR A 50 0.58 -6.80 18.31
CA TYR A 50 1.29 -6.25 17.18
C TYR A 50 2.79 -6.15 17.40
N VAL A 51 3.22 -5.80 18.62
CA VAL A 51 4.63 -5.81 19.02
C VAL A 51 5.21 -7.22 18.94
N GLU A 52 4.48 -8.23 19.40
CA GLU A 52 4.88 -9.63 19.29
C GLU A 52 5.07 -10.06 17.83
N MET A 53 4.15 -9.68 16.93
CA MET A 53 4.29 -9.95 15.50
C MET A 53 5.57 -9.34 14.93
N ALA A 54 5.85 -8.06 15.23
CA ALA A 54 7.07 -7.39 14.79
C ALA A 54 8.33 -8.07 15.37
N ARG A 55 8.31 -8.42 16.65
CA ARG A 55 9.41 -9.14 17.34
C ARG A 55 9.67 -10.51 16.70
N LYS A 56 8.63 -11.28 16.39
CA LYS A 56 8.76 -12.61 15.75
C LYS A 56 9.35 -12.50 14.33
N LEU A 57 8.94 -11.51 13.55
CA LEU A 57 9.54 -11.23 12.24
C LEU A 57 11.02 -10.91 12.38
N LYS A 58 11.37 -9.98 13.26
CA LYS A 58 12.76 -9.57 13.52
C LYS A 58 13.62 -10.75 13.97
N ALA A 59 13.13 -11.56 14.90
CA ALA A 59 13.81 -12.78 15.36
C ALA A 59 14.01 -13.82 14.26
N ALA A 60 13.14 -13.82 13.25
CA ALA A 60 13.26 -14.68 12.08
C ALA A 60 14.17 -14.12 10.96
N GLY A 61 14.83 -12.97 11.19
CA GLY A 61 15.66 -12.30 10.19
C GLY A 61 14.85 -11.57 9.11
N ILE A 62 13.56 -11.34 9.35
CA ILE A 62 12.67 -10.61 8.43
C ILE A 62 12.43 -9.22 9.01
N GLU A 63 12.82 -8.18 8.27
CA GLU A 63 12.60 -6.80 8.70
C GLU A 63 11.12 -6.43 8.56
N PRO A 64 10.45 -6.00 9.65
CA PRO A 64 9.09 -5.49 9.55
C PRO A 64 9.06 -4.12 8.87
N VAL A 65 8.04 -3.89 8.03
CA VAL A 65 7.64 -2.57 7.56
C VAL A 65 6.25 -2.29 8.11
N VAL A 66 6.15 -1.46 9.13
CA VAL A 66 4.88 -1.28 9.87
C VAL A 66 4.08 -0.14 9.24
N CYS A 67 2.89 -0.47 8.75
CA CYS A 67 1.91 0.52 8.30
C CYS A 67 0.99 0.89 9.45
N LEU A 68 0.94 2.19 9.79
CA LEU A 68 0.24 2.70 10.97
C LEU A 68 -1.25 2.94 10.71
N TRP A 69 -1.66 3.08 9.44
CA TRP A 69 -3.05 3.20 9.02
C TRP A 69 -3.25 2.61 7.63
N HIS A 70 -4.31 1.79 7.46
CA HIS A 70 -4.61 1.13 6.18
C HIS A 70 -6.14 1.12 5.94
N PHE A 71 -6.67 2.24 5.43
CA PHE A 71 -8.05 2.48 5.00
C PHE A 71 -9.11 2.56 6.10
N THR A 72 -8.95 1.82 7.20
CA THR A 72 -9.95 1.75 8.25
C THR A 72 -9.65 2.72 9.37
N CYS A 73 -10.69 3.32 9.91
CA CYS A 73 -10.64 4.18 11.08
C CYS A 73 -11.49 3.61 12.21
N PRO A 74 -11.26 4.00 13.46
CA PRO A 74 -12.19 3.70 14.55
C PRO A 74 -13.61 4.14 14.21
N ASP A 75 -14.62 3.33 14.58
CA ASP A 75 -16.03 3.60 14.27
C ASP A 75 -16.52 4.94 14.82
N TRP A 76 -15.97 5.39 15.94
CA TRP A 76 -16.31 6.69 16.56
C TRP A 76 -15.81 7.91 15.75
N LEU A 77 -14.96 7.73 14.72
CA LEU A 77 -14.61 8.78 13.75
C LEU A 77 -15.64 8.93 12.62
N TYR A 78 -16.70 8.12 12.60
CA TYR A 78 -17.75 8.22 11.60
C TYR A 78 -18.99 8.91 12.20
N ASP A 79 -19.20 10.18 11.85
CA ASP A 79 -20.41 10.90 12.19
C ASP A 79 -21.54 10.57 11.21
N LYS A 80 -22.47 9.70 11.63
CA LYS A 80 -23.63 9.29 10.82
C LYS A 80 -24.60 10.45 10.53
N LYS A 81 -24.64 11.49 11.39
CA LYS A 81 -25.51 12.66 11.23
C LYS A 81 -24.88 13.71 10.31
N ASN A 82 -23.56 13.80 10.31
CA ASN A 82 -22.81 14.72 9.47
C ASN A 82 -21.62 14.02 8.80
N PRO A 83 -21.84 13.27 7.69
CA PRO A 83 -20.78 12.54 7.00
C PRO A 83 -19.58 13.41 6.58
N LYS A 84 -19.80 14.74 6.40
CA LYS A 84 -18.72 15.68 6.08
C LYS A 84 -17.70 15.84 7.22
N LEU A 85 -18.06 15.50 8.46
CA LEU A 85 -17.18 15.53 9.62
C LEU A 85 -16.73 14.13 10.04
N SER A 86 -16.65 13.20 9.09
CA SER A 86 -16.19 11.83 9.34
C SER A 86 -14.75 11.60 8.89
N ASN A 87 -14.13 10.55 9.42
CA ASN A 87 -12.80 10.10 9.06
C ASN A 87 -11.76 11.21 9.27
N TRP A 88 -10.99 11.57 8.24
CA TRP A 88 -9.95 12.62 8.28
C TRP A 88 -10.45 13.99 8.79
N LEU A 89 -11.72 14.31 8.55
CA LEU A 89 -12.32 15.59 8.87
C LEU A 89 -13.04 15.61 10.22
N HIS A 90 -13.04 14.48 10.95
CA HIS A 90 -13.61 14.45 12.30
C HIS A 90 -12.76 15.33 13.24
N PRO A 91 -13.38 16.20 14.08
CA PRO A 91 -12.62 17.12 14.95
C PRO A 91 -11.60 16.43 15.85
N GLN A 92 -11.86 15.20 16.26
CA GLN A 92 -10.96 14.41 17.08
C GLN A 92 -9.91 13.61 16.27
N ALA A 93 -9.99 13.55 14.93
CA ALA A 93 -9.11 12.67 14.13
C ALA A 93 -7.63 12.98 14.39
N ARG A 94 -7.19 14.20 14.17
CA ARG A 94 -5.78 14.58 14.33
C ARG A 94 -5.27 14.50 15.77
N PRO A 95 -5.97 15.03 16.80
CA PRO A 95 -5.54 14.86 18.18
C PRO A 95 -5.43 13.39 18.61
N ARG A 96 -6.42 12.55 18.24
CA ARG A 96 -6.43 11.13 18.60
C ARG A 96 -5.39 10.33 17.81
N TRP A 97 -5.19 10.64 16.52
CA TRP A 97 -4.08 10.11 15.73
C TRP A 97 -2.74 10.31 16.42
N ASN A 98 -2.49 11.54 16.87
CA ASN A 98 -1.24 11.87 17.57
C ASN A 98 -1.08 11.09 18.88
N ALA A 99 -2.14 10.97 19.66
CA ALA A 99 -2.14 10.19 20.90
C ALA A 99 -1.95 8.67 20.65
N TYR A 100 -2.59 8.13 19.60
CA TYR A 100 -2.38 6.77 19.13
C TYR A 100 -0.93 6.51 18.75
N LEU A 101 -0.31 7.40 17.97
CA LEU A 101 1.10 7.30 17.59
C LEU A 101 2.03 7.33 18.80
N ASP A 102 1.77 8.20 19.77
CA ASP A 102 2.55 8.30 21.01
C ASP A 102 2.47 7.00 21.85
N LYS A 103 1.40 6.22 21.71
CA LYS A 103 1.25 4.89 22.32
C LYS A 103 2.01 3.79 21.59
N VAL A 104 1.89 3.72 20.25
CA VAL A 104 2.37 2.56 19.48
C VAL A 104 3.83 2.68 19.05
N LEU A 105 4.31 3.89 18.71
CA LEU A 105 5.65 4.07 18.15
C LEU A 105 6.78 3.63 19.11
N PRO A 106 6.80 4.03 20.39
CA PRO A 106 7.86 3.61 21.30
C PRO A 106 7.96 2.10 21.48
N ARG A 107 6.83 1.41 21.34
CA ARG A 107 6.74 -0.05 21.53
C ARG A 107 7.15 -0.85 20.31
N LEU A 108 6.93 -0.30 19.10
CA LEU A 108 7.28 -0.92 17.82
C LEU A 108 8.70 -0.58 17.36
N ALA A 109 9.20 0.61 17.68
CA ALA A 109 10.50 1.10 17.24
C ALA A 109 11.71 0.19 17.54
N PRO A 110 11.76 -0.60 18.64
CA PRO A 110 12.83 -1.57 18.85
C PRO A 110 12.90 -2.68 17.78
N TYR A 111 11.79 -2.99 17.13
CA TYR A 111 11.65 -4.14 16.24
C TYR A 111 11.62 -3.80 14.76
N THR A 112 11.43 -2.53 14.38
CA THR A 112 11.42 -2.11 12.98
C THR A 112 12.25 -0.85 12.72
N ASN A 113 12.78 -0.76 11.51
CA ASN A 113 13.45 0.44 10.99
C ASN A 113 12.59 1.18 9.97
N TYR A 114 11.39 0.69 9.63
CA TYR A 114 10.55 1.25 8.57
C TYR A 114 9.12 1.45 9.05
N PHE A 115 8.63 2.66 8.93
CA PHE A 115 7.24 3.00 9.21
C PHE A 115 6.59 3.66 8.00
N ALA A 116 5.42 3.16 7.62
CA ALA A 116 4.52 3.80 6.66
C ALA A 116 3.38 4.47 7.44
N PRO A 117 3.33 5.80 7.54
CA PRO A 117 2.27 6.48 8.28
C PRO A 117 0.87 6.10 7.78
N GLN A 118 0.68 6.08 6.47
CA GLN A 118 -0.63 5.83 5.83
C GLN A 118 -0.43 5.00 4.58
N ASN A 119 -1.41 4.12 4.30
CA ASN A 119 -1.50 3.38 3.04
C ASN A 119 -2.49 4.06 2.10
N GLU A 120 -2.04 4.45 0.92
CA GLU A 120 -2.86 4.98 -0.18
C GLU A 120 -3.89 6.04 0.26
N PRO A 121 -3.49 7.07 1.01
CA PRO A 121 -4.44 8.10 1.43
C PRO A 121 -5.10 8.78 0.22
N ASN A 122 -4.36 8.99 -0.88
CA ASN A 122 -4.88 9.50 -2.15
C ASN A 122 -5.99 8.61 -2.72
N GLY A 123 -5.81 7.29 -2.73
CA GLY A 123 -6.79 6.31 -3.22
C GLY A 123 -8.04 6.24 -2.33
N GLN A 124 -7.84 6.18 -1.00
CA GLN A 124 -8.94 6.13 -0.04
C GLN A 124 -9.81 7.41 -0.11
N ILE A 125 -9.19 8.58 -0.12
CA ILE A 125 -9.89 9.86 -0.16
C ILE A 125 -10.64 10.02 -1.49
N THR A 126 -10.03 9.62 -2.61
CA THR A 126 -10.71 9.62 -3.91
C THR A 126 -11.93 8.71 -3.90
N THR A 127 -11.79 7.49 -3.36
CA THR A 127 -12.88 6.51 -3.32
C THR A 127 -14.00 6.93 -2.37
N ALA A 128 -13.67 7.64 -1.28
CA ALA A 128 -14.61 8.09 -0.26
C ALA A 128 -15.38 9.37 -0.65
N TYR A 129 -14.72 10.32 -1.33
CA TYR A 129 -15.29 11.66 -1.54
C TYR A 129 -15.57 12.00 -3.01
N ILE A 130 -14.99 11.29 -3.98
CA ILE A 130 -15.26 11.48 -5.40
C ILE A 130 -16.11 10.35 -5.96
N VAL A 131 -15.69 9.10 -5.72
CA VAL A 131 -16.43 7.91 -6.20
C VAL A 131 -17.65 7.61 -5.32
N GLY A 132 -17.56 7.85 -4.01
CA GLY A 132 -18.64 7.60 -3.06
C GLY A 132 -18.84 6.13 -2.70
N GLN A 133 -17.83 5.28 -2.92
CA GLN A 133 -17.93 3.83 -2.69
C GLN A 133 -17.50 3.42 -1.28
N TRP A 134 -16.60 4.17 -0.65
CA TRP A 134 -16.12 3.93 0.71
C TRP A 134 -16.61 5.00 1.68
N PRO A 135 -16.77 4.67 2.98
CA PRO A 135 -17.17 5.67 3.98
C PRO A 135 -16.26 6.90 3.96
N PRO A 136 -16.86 8.10 4.07
CA PRO A 136 -18.25 8.45 4.33
C PRO A 136 -19.19 8.41 3.13
N ALA A 137 -18.80 7.82 2.00
CA ALA A 137 -19.60 7.54 0.81
C ALA A 137 -20.22 8.81 0.16
N MET A 138 -19.40 9.85 0.02
CA MET A 138 -19.78 11.10 -0.64
C MET A 138 -19.32 11.08 -2.10
N SER A 139 -20.23 11.29 -3.05
CA SER A 139 -19.89 11.37 -4.47
C SER A 139 -19.68 12.81 -4.92
N LEU A 140 -18.69 13.04 -5.79
CA LEU A 140 -18.36 14.33 -6.42
C LEU A 140 -18.22 15.49 -5.41
N ALA A 141 -17.79 15.18 -4.18
CA ALA A 141 -17.65 16.12 -3.08
C ALA A 141 -16.28 16.85 -3.11
N PHE A 142 -15.95 17.52 -4.22
CA PHE A 142 -14.63 18.11 -4.48
C PHE A 142 -14.11 19.01 -3.37
N GLY A 143 -14.96 19.92 -2.83
CA GLY A 143 -14.55 20.80 -1.73
C GLY A 143 -14.20 20.05 -0.43
N THR A 144 -14.89 18.91 -0.17
CA THR A 144 -14.59 18.04 0.98
C THR A 144 -13.36 17.17 0.71
N TYR A 145 -13.19 16.73 -0.52
CA TYR A 145 -12.00 16.00 -0.98
C TYR A 145 -10.71 16.77 -0.66
N TRP A 146 -10.60 18.03 -1.06
CA TRP A 146 -9.40 18.84 -0.81
C TRP A 146 -9.13 19.04 0.68
N LYS A 147 -10.18 19.27 1.49
CA LYS A 147 -10.05 19.33 2.95
C LYS A 147 -9.55 18.02 3.55
N ALA A 148 -10.01 16.89 3.01
CA ALA A 148 -9.54 15.56 3.48
C ALA A 148 -8.07 15.31 3.08
N ILE A 149 -7.63 15.72 1.90
CA ILE A 149 -6.23 15.70 1.50
C ILE A 149 -5.38 16.55 2.45
N ASP A 150 -5.80 17.79 2.76
CA ASP A 150 -5.08 18.66 3.70
C ASP A 150 -4.97 18.03 5.09
N ALA A 151 -6.07 17.48 5.61
CA ALA A 151 -6.11 16.85 6.92
C ALA A 151 -5.22 15.59 6.97
N SER A 152 -5.32 14.71 5.96
CA SER A 152 -4.50 13.51 5.84
C SER A 152 -3.01 13.86 5.76
N THR A 153 -2.66 14.84 4.93
CA THR A 153 -1.30 15.36 4.81
C THR A 153 -0.74 15.86 6.15
N ALA A 154 -1.54 16.65 6.89
CA ALA A 154 -1.12 17.14 8.21
C ALA A 154 -0.87 15.99 9.19
N MET A 155 -1.74 14.96 9.19
CA MET A 155 -1.59 13.78 10.05
C MET A 155 -0.41 12.90 9.62
N PHE A 156 -0.10 12.82 8.32
CA PHE A 156 1.11 12.14 7.83
C PHE A 156 2.37 12.84 8.35
N ARG A 157 2.44 14.17 8.23
CA ARG A 157 3.59 14.96 8.71
C ARG A 157 3.76 14.87 10.21
N ASP A 158 2.67 14.90 10.98
CA ASP A 158 2.70 14.64 12.42
C ASP A 158 3.30 13.27 12.76
N ALA A 159 2.95 12.23 12.00
CA ALA A 159 3.51 10.90 12.17
C ALA A 159 5.02 10.87 11.84
N ALA A 160 5.45 11.49 10.75
CA ALA A 160 6.85 11.57 10.37
C ALA A 160 7.71 12.21 11.47
N VAL A 161 7.26 13.33 12.03
CA VAL A 161 7.94 14.00 13.15
C VAL A 161 8.05 13.08 14.37
N ARG A 162 6.97 12.37 14.75
CA ARG A 162 6.95 11.46 15.91
C ARG A 162 7.83 10.25 15.70
N ILE A 163 7.81 9.66 14.50
CA ILE A 163 8.69 8.55 14.14
C ILE A 163 10.16 8.96 14.35
N LYS A 164 10.55 10.11 13.82
CA LYS A 164 11.92 10.62 13.94
C LYS A 164 12.28 10.98 15.38
N LYS A 165 11.32 11.46 16.18
CA LYS A 165 11.54 11.73 17.62
C LYS A 165 11.80 10.45 18.39
N VAL A 166 11.04 9.38 18.13
CA VAL A 166 11.19 8.10 18.84
C VAL A 166 12.42 7.32 18.34
N LYS A 167 12.68 7.32 17.04
CA LYS A 167 13.82 6.64 16.42
C LYS A 167 14.37 7.44 15.25
N PRO A 168 15.37 8.31 15.46
CA PRO A 168 15.94 9.17 14.42
C PRO A 168 16.42 8.41 13.16
N SER A 169 16.90 7.18 13.33
CA SER A 169 17.38 6.31 12.24
C SER A 169 16.26 5.64 11.43
N ALA A 170 15.03 5.60 11.97
CA ALA A 170 13.91 4.97 11.28
C ALA A 170 13.61 5.68 9.95
N LYS A 171 13.17 4.89 8.97
CA LYS A 171 12.78 5.37 7.64
C LYS A 171 11.27 5.60 7.60
N VAL A 172 10.88 6.81 7.23
CA VAL A 172 9.50 7.17 6.91
C VAL A 172 9.26 6.82 5.45
N VAL A 173 8.30 5.95 5.19
CA VAL A 173 7.96 5.46 3.85
C VAL A 173 6.58 5.99 3.48
N SER A 174 6.46 6.76 2.40
CA SER A 174 5.14 7.02 1.82
C SER A 174 4.61 5.75 1.15
N VAL A 175 3.30 5.64 0.99
CA VAL A 175 2.67 4.53 0.26
C VAL A 175 1.48 5.09 -0.51
N GLU A 176 1.66 5.31 -1.81
CA GLU A 176 0.67 5.96 -2.66
C GLU A 176 0.12 5.00 -3.73
N ALA A 177 -1.18 5.07 -3.98
CA ALA A 177 -1.80 4.40 -5.12
C ALA A 177 -1.44 5.16 -6.40
N LEU A 178 -0.59 4.58 -7.23
CA LEU A 178 -0.06 5.22 -8.43
C LEU A 178 -0.30 4.36 -9.70
N PRO A 179 -1.55 4.21 -10.17
CA PRO A 179 -1.82 3.63 -11.47
C PRO A 179 -1.29 4.55 -12.57
N TRP A 180 -0.76 3.96 -13.65
CA TRP A 180 -0.36 4.75 -14.82
C TRP A 180 -1.56 5.19 -15.64
N TRP A 181 -1.62 6.47 -15.98
CA TRP A 181 -2.68 7.04 -16.83
C TRP A 181 -2.21 7.24 -18.26
N ASN A 182 -2.95 6.68 -19.21
CA ASN A 182 -2.76 6.93 -20.63
C ASN A 182 -3.77 8.00 -21.13
N LYS A 183 -3.36 8.81 -22.09
CA LYS A 183 -4.24 9.79 -22.74
C LYS A 183 -5.31 9.08 -23.57
N ALA A 184 -6.51 9.64 -23.60
CA ALA A 184 -7.59 9.18 -24.45
C ALA A 184 -7.70 10.03 -25.73
N PRO A 185 -8.08 9.45 -26.88
CA PRO A 185 -8.29 10.23 -28.11
C PRO A 185 -9.41 11.29 -28.00
N LEU A 186 -10.41 11.04 -27.14
CA LEU A 186 -11.58 11.91 -26.93
C LEU A 186 -11.50 12.69 -25.60
N ASP A 187 -10.32 13.18 -25.24
CA ASP A 187 -10.09 14.06 -24.08
C ASP A 187 -9.58 15.42 -24.58
N PRO A 188 -10.47 16.36 -24.93
CA PRO A 188 -10.07 17.67 -25.44
C PRO A 188 -9.16 18.41 -24.45
N GLY A 189 -7.99 18.86 -24.94
CA GLY A 189 -6.99 19.53 -24.10
C GLY A 189 -6.36 18.64 -23.01
N ASN A 190 -6.58 17.32 -23.05
CA ASN A 190 -6.15 16.37 -22.03
C ASN A 190 -6.66 16.72 -20.61
N LEU A 191 -7.86 17.29 -20.50
CA LEU A 191 -8.40 17.79 -19.22
C LEU A 191 -8.57 16.65 -18.20
N ILE A 192 -9.17 15.53 -18.60
CA ILE A 192 -9.37 14.36 -17.74
C ILE A 192 -8.01 13.75 -17.38
N TYR A 193 -7.14 13.57 -18.39
CA TYR A 193 -5.79 13.06 -18.16
C TYR A 193 -5.02 13.91 -17.16
N ASN A 194 -4.99 15.23 -17.34
CA ASN A 194 -4.28 16.12 -16.43
C ASN A 194 -4.87 16.07 -15.02
N THR A 195 -6.20 16.03 -14.89
CA THR A 195 -6.86 15.88 -13.59
C THR A 195 -6.46 14.58 -12.89
N MET A 196 -6.46 13.45 -13.61
CA MET A 196 -6.11 12.14 -13.05
C MET A 196 -4.63 12.06 -12.67
N ILE A 197 -3.73 12.51 -13.53
CA ILE A 197 -2.29 12.42 -13.28
C ILE A 197 -1.85 13.33 -12.12
N HIS A 198 -2.44 14.52 -11.98
CA HIS A 198 -2.14 15.44 -10.88
C HIS A 198 -2.80 14.97 -9.58
N GLY A 199 -4.08 14.59 -9.60
CA GLY A 199 -4.75 14.07 -8.41
C GLY A 199 -4.08 12.82 -7.83
N ASN A 200 -3.43 12.03 -8.70
CA ASN A 200 -2.72 10.82 -8.30
C ASN A 200 -1.51 11.08 -7.39
N ILE A 201 -0.83 12.22 -7.56
CA ILE A 201 0.39 12.57 -6.81
C ILE A 201 0.20 13.74 -5.84
N ASP A 202 -0.98 14.33 -5.75
CA ASP A 202 -1.21 15.54 -4.94
C ASP A 202 -0.86 15.33 -3.46
N HIS A 203 -1.22 14.18 -2.88
CA HIS A 203 -0.83 13.85 -1.51
C HIS A 203 0.69 13.70 -1.39
N LEU A 204 1.33 12.98 -2.33
CA LEU A 204 2.78 12.79 -2.32
C LEU A 204 3.54 14.13 -2.45
N ASP A 205 3.05 15.05 -3.31
CA ASP A 205 3.61 16.40 -3.46
C ASP A 205 3.68 17.18 -2.14
N ARG A 206 2.81 16.85 -1.19
CA ARG A 206 2.70 17.55 0.11
C ARG A 206 3.46 16.87 1.25
N VAL A 207 3.96 15.65 1.05
CA VAL A 207 4.64 14.88 2.10
C VAL A 207 6.04 14.36 1.72
N TRP A 208 6.44 14.43 0.45
CA TRP A 208 7.69 13.85 -0.03
C TRP A 208 8.94 14.33 0.73
N ASP A 209 8.95 15.58 1.17
CA ASP A 209 10.07 16.20 1.87
C ASP A 209 10.34 15.56 3.23
N VAL A 210 9.31 15.07 3.91
CA VAL A 210 9.43 14.37 5.21
C VAL A 210 9.59 12.85 5.07
N CYS A 211 9.57 12.31 3.86
CA CYS A 211 9.79 10.89 3.60
C CYS A 211 11.27 10.59 3.35
N ASP A 212 11.77 9.47 3.85
CA ASP A 212 13.08 8.92 3.49
C ASP A 212 13.01 8.07 2.21
N ILE A 213 11.86 7.44 1.97
CA ILE A 213 11.62 6.53 0.85
C ILE A 213 10.23 6.78 0.31
N LEU A 214 10.08 6.85 -1.00
CA LEU A 214 8.79 6.99 -1.66
C LEU A 214 8.25 5.62 -2.09
N GLY A 215 7.09 5.25 -1.56
CA GLY A 215 6.45 3.97 -1.83
C GLY A 215 5.41 4.07 -2.94
N ILE A 216 5.49 3.15 -3.87
CA ILE A 216 4.61 3.04 -5.04
C ILE A 216 3.79 1.75 -4.92
N ASN A 217 2.48 1.88 -4.77
CA ASN A 217 1.53 0.81 -4.98
C ASN A 217 1.06 0.87 -6.43
N TYR A 218 1.48 -0.11 -7.23
CA TYR A 218 1.17 -0.17 -8.65
C TYR A 218 0.55 -1.51 -9.02
N TYR A 219 -0.60 -1.48 -9.67
CA TYR A 219 -1.30 -2.69 -10.10
C TYR A 219 -1.62 -2.71 -11.59
N TYR A 220 -1.84 -1.54 -12.20
CA TYR A 220 -2.42 -1.45 -13.54
C TYR A 220 -2.20 -0.08 -14.19
N SER A 221 -2.50 -0.01 -15.49
CA SER A 221 -2.70 1.26 -16.17
C SER A 221 -4.14 1.45 -16.61
N GLN A 222 -4.54 2.73 -16.70
CA GLN A 222 -5.86 3.14 -17.17
C GLN A 222 -5.74 4.15 -18.31
N THR A 223 -6.84 4.32 -19.07
CA THR A 223 -6.96 5.39 -20.06
C THR A 223 -7.88 6.48 -19.49
N ALA A 224 -7.40 7.69 -19.44
CA ALA A 224 -8.12 8.84 -18.88
C ALA A 224 -9.17 9.34 -19.90
N GLY A 225 -10.36 8.78 -19.85
CA GLY A 225 -11.47 9.19 -20.70
C GLY A 225 -12.79 8.63 -20.18
N PRO A 226 -13.92 9.31 -20.44
CA PRO A 226 -15.20 8.97 -19.82
C PRO A 226 -15.65 7.55 -20.17
N LEU A 227 -15.56 7.14 -21.43
CA LEU A 227 -15.93 5.80 -21.87
C LEU A 227 -14.98 4.72 -21.32
N SER A 228 -13.70 5.05 -21.19
CA SER A 228 -12.69 4.12 -20.68
C SER A 228 -12.91 3.80 -19.21
N LEU A 229 -13.24 4.80 -18.40
CA LEU A 229 -13.50 4.63 -16.97
C LEU A 229 -14.77 3.79 -16.72
N LEU A 230 -15.83 4.03 -17.49
CA LEU A 230 -17.08 3.25 -17.39
C LEU A 230 -16.91 1.79 -17.84
N ALA A 231 -16.08 1.53 -18.84
CA ALA A 231 -15.88 0.19 -19.39
C ALA A 231 -14.92 -0.68 -18.56
N GLU A 232 -14.11 -0.10 -17.69
CA GLU A 232 -13.04 -0.80 -16.99
C GLU A 232 -13.50 -2.03 -16.18
N PRO A 233 -14.55 -1.95 -15.34
CA PRO A 233 -14.98 -3.10 -14.53
C PRO A 233 -15.42 -4.31 -15.35
N TYR A 234 -15.73 -4.11 -16.64
CA TYR A 234 -16.24 -5.13 -17.55
C TYR A 234 -15.17 -5.73 -18.47
N ARG A 235 -13.94 -5.20 -18.44
CA ARG A 235 -12.85 -5.70 -19.30
C ARG A 235 -12.41 -7.10 -18.86
N ARG A 236 -12.26 -7.97 -19.86
CA ARG A 236 -11.83 -9.36 -19.68
C ARG A 236 -10.79 -9.73 -20.75
N GLY A 237 -10.11 -10.87 -20.55
CA GLY A 237 -9.14 -11.40 -21.49
C GLY A 237 -7.72 -11.47 -20.93
N HIS A 238 -6.78 -11.85 -21.79
CA HIS A 238 -5.39 -12.11 -21.38
C HIS A 238 -4.71 -10.90 -20.73
N ASN A 239 -4.95 -9.71 -21.23
CA ASN A 239 -4.32 -8.47 -20.79
C ASN A 239 -5.03 -7.80 -19.60
N PHE A 240 -6.02 -8.46 -18.99
CA PHE A 240 -6.78 -7.90 -17.87
C PHE A 240 -6.83 -8.84 -16.67
N THR A 241 -6.87 -8.28 -15.47
CA THR A 241 -7.07 -9.01 -14.23
C THR A 241 -8.54 -9.45 -14.07
N MET A 242 -8.85 -10.23 -13.04
CA MET A 242 -10.25 -10.53 -12.68
C MET A 242 -11.08 -9.28 -12.36
N MET A 243 -10.43 -8.18 -11.99
CA MET A 243 -11.07 -6.90 -11.66
C MET A 243 -11.22 -5.98 -12.88
N GLY A 244 -10.82 -6.44 -14.07
CA GLY A 244 -10.84 -5.64 -15.29
C GLY A 244 -9.66 -4.66 -15.42
N TRP A 245 -8.69 -4.73 -14.55
CA TRP A 245 -7.49 -3.89 -14.57
C TRP A 245 -6.52 -4.33 -15.66
N ARG A 246 -6.02 -3.38 -16.43
CA ARG A 246 -5.08 -3.64 -17.51
C ARG A 246 -3.70 -3.97 -16.94
N ILE A 247 -3.16 -5.12 -17.32
CA ILE A 247 -1.80 -5.53 -16.98
C ILE A 247 -0.83 -4.71 -17.81
N ASP A 248 0.04 -3.92 -17.18
CA ASP A 248 0.95 -3.02 -17.87
C ASP A 248 2.27 -2.83 -17.09
N PRO A 249 3.26 -3.69 -17.30
CA PRO A 249 4.58 -3.54 -16.68
C PRO A 249 5.31 -2.27 -17.13
N GLU A 250 5.06 -1.81 -18.36
CA GLU A 250 5.61 -0.55 -18.88
C GLU A 250 5.09 0.66 -18.09
N GLY A 251 3.82 0.62 -17.66
CA GLY A 251 3.25 1.64 -16.79
C GLY A 251 3.99 1.75 -15.45
N LEU A 252 4.41 0.62 -14.86
CA LEU A 252 5.22 0.62 -13.63
C LEU A 252 6.58 1.31 -13.86
N TYR A 253 7.26 0.99 -14.96
CA TYR A 253 8.52 1.66 -15.30
C TYR A 253 8.33 3.18 -15.44
N LYS A 254 7.26 3.61 -16.13
CA LYS A 254 6.94 5.03 -16.30
C LYS A 254 6.62 5.74 -14.98
N GLU A 255 5.94 5.05 -14.05
CA GLU A 255 5.68 5.59 -12.71
C GLU A 255 6.97 5.73 -11.89
N ILE A 256 7.86 4.75 -11.91
CA ILE A 256 9.17 4.84 -11.26
C ILE A 256 9.95 6.03 -11.83
N LYS A 257 9.97 6.17 -13.16
CA LYS A 257 10.61 7.30 -13.83
C LYS A 257 9.98 8.63 -13.41
N ARG A 258 8.66 8.76 -13.44
CA ARG A 258 7.93 9.98 -13.07
C ARG A 258 8.24 10.41 -11.62
N VAL A 259 8.18 9.47 -10.68
CA VAL A 259 8.45 9.72 -9.26
C VAL A 259 9.92 10.03 -9.04
N GLY A 260 10.83 9.29 -9.68
CA GLY A 260 12.26 9.48 -9.57
C GLY A 260 12.71 10.84 -10.12
N ASP A 261 12.27 11.21 -11.33
CA ASP A 261 12.57 12.51 -11.96
C ASP A 261 12.02 13.69 -11.16
N ARG A 262 10.83 13.52 -10.52
CA ARG A 262 10.20 14.61 -9.80
C ARG A 262 10.82 14.88 -8.42
N TYR A 263 11.16 13.84 -7.68
CA TYR A 263 11.54 13.98 -6.27
C TYR A 263 12.98 13.62 -5.95
N GLY A 264 13.67 12.87 -6.81
CA GLY A 264 15.08 12.50 -6.62
C GLY A 264 15.35 11.67 -5.36
N LYS A 265 14.35 10.96 -4.82
CA LYS A 265 14.48 10.17 -3.59
C LYS A 265 14.50 8.68 -3.86
N PRO A 266 15.06 7.89 -2.92
CA PRO A 266 14.91 6.43 -2.95
C PRO A 266 13.45 5.99 -3.00
N MET A 267 13.16 4.92 -3.72
CA MET A 267 11.82 4.38 -3.91
C MET A 267 11.72 2.92 -3.47
N MET A 268 10.50 2.48 -3.17
CA MET A 268 10.12 1.08 -3.02
C MET A 268 8.82 0.81 -3.77
N ILE A 269 8.70 -0.34 -4.42
CA ILE A 269 7.42 -0.84 -4.86
C ILE A 269 6.77 -1.50 -3.64
N THR A 270 5.89 -0.75 -2.98
CA THR A 270 5.30 -1.14 -1.69
C THR A 270 4.12 -2.10 -1.83
N GLU A 271 3.50 -2.13 -3.01
CA GLU A 271 2.57 -3.17 -3.43
C GLU A 271 2.60 -3.36 -4.95
N ASN A 272 2.63 -4.61 -5.37
CA ASN A 272 2.41 -5.00 -6.77
C ASN A 272 1.88 -6.44 -6.82
N GLY A 273 0.81 -6.67 -7.58
CA GLY A 273 0.18 -7.98 -7.64
C GLY A 273 -1.00 -8.06 -8.61
N ILE A 274 -1.52 -9.26 -8.79
CA ILE A 274 -2.62 -9.54 -9.71
C ILE A 274 -3.69 -10.41 -9.06
N ALA A 275 -4.95 -9.99 -9.19
CA ALA A 275 -6.09 -10.85 -8.89
C ALA A 275 -6.31 -11.82 -10.05
N THR A 276 -6.07 -13.11 -9.84
CA THR A 276 -6.27 -14.16 -10.84
C THR A 276 -6.37 -15.56 -10.19
N LEU A 277 -7.15 -16.44 -10.82
CA LEU A 277 -7.16 -17.87 -10.50
C LEU A 277 -6.07 -18.64 -11.25
N ASP A 278 -5.54 -18.07 -12.33
CA ASP A 278 -4.45 -18.65 -13.12
C ASP A 278 -3.09 -18.25 -12.54
N ASP A 279 -2.44 -19.19 -11.89
CA ASP A 279 -1.14 -18.95 -11.26
C ASP A 279 0.00 -18.80 -12.27
N LYS A 280 -0.11 -19.37 -13.50
CA LYS A 280 0.84 -19.10 -14.59
C LYS A 280 0.79 -17.65 -15.02
N LYS A 281 -0.42 -17.06 -15.09
CA LYS A 281 -0.61 -15.64 -15.37
C LYS A 281 -0.02 -14.77 -14.25
N ARG A 282 -0.14 -15.20 -12.97
CA ARG A 282 0.50 -14.51 -11.83
C ARG A 282 2.02 -14.53 -11.95
N ILE A 283 2.62 -15.67 -12.30
CA ILE A 283 4.07 -15.78 -12.54
C ILE A 283 4.51 -14.81 -13.64
N GLY A 284 3.80 -14.79 -14.78
CA GLY A 284 4.06 -13.84 -15.86
C GLY A 284 4.00 -12.39 -15.41
N TYR A 285 2.95 -12.03 -14.68
CA TYR A 285 2.78 -10.68 -14.13
C TYR A 285 3.96 -10.28 -13.23
N ILE A 286 4.32 -11.12 -12.25
CA ILE A 286 5.42 -10.83 -11.32
C ILE A 286 6.75 -10.72 -12.07
N ARG A 287 7.04 -11.64 -12.99
CA ARG A 287 8.25 -11.63 -13.83
C ARG A 287 8.40 -10.31 -14.58
N ASP A 288 7.35 -9.89 -15.28
CA ASP A 288 7.40 -8.76 -16.19
C ASP A 288 7.47 -7.42 -15.42
N HIS A 289 6.79 -7.32 -14.25
CA HIS A 289 6.89 -6.13 -13.40
C HIS A 289 8.25 -6.05 -12.70
N ILE A 290 8.84 -7.15 -12.23
CA ILE A 290 10.20 -7.17 -11.68
C ILE A 290 11.22 -6.81 -12.77
N ALA A 291 11.01 -7.25 -14.01
CA ALA A 291 11.87 -6.86 -15.14
C ALA A 291 11.80 -5.35 -15.41
N ALA A 292 10.60 -4.74 -15.31
CA ALA A 292 10.41 -3.29 -15.43
C ALA A 292 11.15 -2.52 -14.32
N VAL A 293 11.07 -2.99 -13.07
CA VAL A 293 11.85 -2.44 -11.94
C VAL A 293 13.36 -2.57 -12.21
N GLY A 294 13.82 -3.74 -12.67
CA GLY A 294 15.23 -3.97 -13.00
C GLY A 294 15.73 -3.05 -14.12
N ARG A 295 14.88 -2.71 -15.10
CA ARG A 295 15.20 -1.71 -16.14
C ARG A 295 15.35 -0.32 -15.51
N ALA A 296 14.43 0.11 -14.66
CA ALA A 296 14.50 1.40 -14.00
C ALA A 296 15.78 1.55 -13.16
N ILE A 297 16.19 0.48 -12.45
CA ILE A 297 17.44 0.48 -11.68
C ILE A 297 18.66 0.65 -12.62
N ARG A 298 18.68 -0.02 -13.78
CA ARG A 298 19.76 0.13 -14.76
C ARG A 298 19.84 1.54 -15.35
N ASP A 299 18.68 2.20 -15.45
CA ASP A 299 18.57 3.58 -15.94
C ASP A 299 18.90 4.63 -14.83
N GLY A 300 19.33 4.17 -13.65
CA GLY A 300 19.83 5.02 -12.56
C GLY A 300 18.82 5.37 -11.47
N TYR A 301 17.59 4.83 -11.50
CA TYR A 301 16.61 5.09 -10.45
C TYR A 301 16.88 4.23 -9.20
N ASP A 302 16.90 4.85 -8.02
CA ASP A 302 17.17 4.19 -6.74
C ASP A 302 15.92 3.46 -6.22
N VAL A 303 15.66 2.26 -6.73
CA VAL A 303 14.56 1.39 -6.26
C VAL A 303 15.11 0.31 -5.33
N ARG A 304 14.78 0.39 -4.04
CA ARG A 304 15.39 -0.40 -2.96
C ARG A 304 14.61 -1.64 -2.55
N GLY A 305 13.38 -1.82 -3.00
CA GLY A 305 12.55 -2.95 -2.60
C GLY A 305 11.35 -3.16 -3.50
N TYR A 306 10.85 -4.41 -3.45
CA TYR A 306 9.64 -4.83 -4.15
C TYR A 306 8.84 -5.76 -3.25
N PHE A 307 7.58 -5.37 -2.96
CA PHE A 307 6.64 -6.13 -2.14
C PHE A 307 5.51 -6.67 -3.01
N SER A 308 5.39 -7.99 -3.03
CA SER A 308 4.27 -8.64 -3.71
C SER A 308 3.00 -8.54 -2.88
N TRP A 309 1.91 -8.05 -3.47
CA TRP A 309 0.58 -8.13 -2.90
C TRP A 309 -0.12 -9.39 -3.41
N SER A 310 -0.43 -10.37 -2.56
CA SER A 310 -0.23 -10.44 -1.12
C SER A 310 0.33 -11.82 -0.75
N LEU A 311 0.67 -12.01 0.55
CA LEU A 311 1.14 -13.31 1.05
C LEU A 311 0.12 -14.42 0.79
N ALA A 312 -1.14 -14.18 1.11
CA ALA A 312 -2.21 -15.16 0.93
C ALA A 312 -3.48 -14.50 0.38
N ASP A 313 -4.35 -15.29 -0.23
CA ASP A 313 -5.65 -14.82 -0.72
C ASP A 313 -6.45 -14.22 0.44
N ASN A 314 -6.67 -12.91 0.40
CA ASN A 314 -7.26 -12.12 1.46
C ASN A 314 -8.73 -11.74 1.20
N TYR A 315 -9.32 -11.03 2.16
CA TYR A 315 -10.58 -10.33 1.98
C TYR A 315 -10.30 -8.96 1.36
N GLU A 316 -10.55 -8.85 0.06
CA GLU A 316 -10.23 -7.66 -0.74
C GLU A 316 -11.35 -6.64 -0.69
N TRP A 317 -11.47 -5.94 0.41
CA TRP A 317 -12.40 -4.83 0.66
C TRP A 317 -13.83 -5.13 0.16
N HIS A 318 -14.38 -4.31 -0.73
CA HIS A 318 -15.71 -4.50 -1.31
C HIS A 318 -15.80 -5.68 -2.30
N TYR A 319 -14.67 -6.18 -2.80
CA TYR A 319 -14.63 -7.41 -3.63
C TYR A 319 -14.72 -8.70 -2.81
N GLY A 320 -14.57 -8.61 -1.49
CA GLY A 320 -14.64 -9.76 -0.59
C GLY A 320 -13.56 -10.81 -0.90
N TYR A 321 -13.91 -12.08 -0.84
CA TYR A 321 -12.99 -13.20 -1.11
C TYR A 321 -12.85 -13.56 -2.59
N LYS A 322 -13.49 -12.84 -3.51
CA LYS A 322 -13.48 -13.15 -4.95
C LYS A 322 -12.13 -12.84 -5.59
N ALA A 323 -11.50 -11.73 -5.23
CA ALA A 323 -10.22 -11.31 -5.77
C ALA A 323 -9.06 -12.11 -5.14
N LYS A 324 -8.36 -12.90 -5.95
CA LYS A 324 -7.32 -13.84 -5.52
C LYS A 324 -5.93 -13.28 -5.85
N PHE A 325 -5.33 -12.57 -4.90
CA PHE A 325 -4.01 -11.95 -5.05
C PHE A 325 -2.85 -12.80 -4.49
N GLY A 326 -3.13 -13.70 -3.56
CA GLY A 326 -2.13 -14.36 -2.74
C GLY A 326 -1.11 -15.20 -3.48
N LEU A 327 0.11 -15.21 -2.99
CA LEU A 327 1.14 -16.22 -3.30
C LEU A 327 0.83 -17.56 -2.64
N ALA A 328 -0.09 -17.58 -1.67
CA ALA A 328 -0.60 -18.75 -1.00
C ALA A 328 -2.13 -18.75 -0.93
N THR A 329 -2.72 -19.92 -0.73
CA THR A 329 -4.09 -20.07 -0.21
C THR A 329 -4.04 -20.31 1.29
N MET A 330 -5.19 -20.15 1.96
CA MET A 330 -5.35 -20.57 3.35
C MET A 330 -6.26 -21.80 3.39
N ASN A 331 -5.78 -22.86 4.01
CA ASN A 331 -6.60 -24.02 4.30
C ASN A 331 -7.59 -23.67 5.43
N PRO A 332 -8.91 -23.74 5.23
CA PRO A 332 -9.89 -23.29 6.23
C PRO A 332 -10.01 -24.20 7.46
N LYS A 333 -9.47 -25.43 7.40
CA LYS A 333 -9.49 -26.41 8.52
C LYS A 333 -8.23 -26.33 9.38
N THR A 334 -7.06 -26.21 8.75
CA THR A 334 -5.75 -26.23 9.43
C THR A 334 -5.11 -24.87 9.58
N PHE A 335 -5.67 -23.85 8.93
CA PHE A 335 -5.11 -22.49 8.81
C PHE A 335 -3.71 -22.43 8.20
N GLU A 336 -3.25 -23.51 7.57
CA GLU A 336 -1.96 -23.52 6.87
C GLU A 336 -1.98 -22.62 5.65
N ARG A 337 -0.83 -22.01 5.35
CA ARG A 337 -0.60 -21.25 4.12
C ARG A 337 0.00 -22.20 3.07
N GLU A 338 -0.83 -22.62 2.13
CA GLU A 338 -0.45 -23.51 1.03
C GLU A 338 0.12 -22.66 -0.10
N LEU A 339 1.45 -22.76 -0.30
CA LEU A 339 2.16 -21.94 -1.27
C LEU A 339 1.80 -22.37 -2.69
N LYS A 340 1.48 -21.40 -3.55
CA LYS A 340 1.26 -21.59 -4.98
C LYS A 340 2.59 -21.64 -5.75
N PRO A 341 2.61 -22.14 -6.99
CA PRO A 341 3.82 -22.13 -7.84
C PRO A 341 4.45 -20.74 -7.97
N SER A 342 3.63 -19.67 -7.99
CA SER A 342 4.12 -18.28 -8.00
C SER A 342 4.97 -17.91 -6.78
N ALA A 343 4.70 -18.48 -5.60
CA ALA A 343 5.56 -18.30 -4.44
C ALA A 343 6.94 -18.95 -4.65
N GLY A 344 7.00 -20.10 -5.33
CA GLY A 344 8.24 -20.74 -5.74
C GLY A 344 9.04 -19.86 -6.70
N PHE A 345 8.39 -19.32 -7.73
CA PHE A 345 9.00 -18.36 -8.67
C PHE A 345 9.54 -17.12 -7.94
N PHE A 346 8.76 -16.54 -7.03
CA PHE A 346 9.17 -15.34 -6.26
C PHE A 346 10.38 -15.65 -5.36
N ARG A 347 10.37 -16.82 -4.66
CA ARG A 347 11.51 -17.31 -3.88
C ARG A 347 12.77 -17.44 -4.73
N ASP A 348 12.67 -18.06 -5.89
CA ASP A 348 13.81 -18.32 -6.76
C ASP A 348 14.36 -17.00 -7.36
N THR A 349 13.47 -16.03 -7.62
CA THR A 349 13.86 -14.66 -7.98
C THR A 349 14.64 -13.96 -6.85
N ILE A 350 14.19 -14.07 -5.59
CA ILE A 350 14.92 -13.53 -4.43
C ILE A 350 16.32 -14.14 -4.32
N ARG A 351 16.43 -15.46 -4.53
CA ARG A 351 17.71 -16.20 -4.41
C ARG A 351 18.68 -15.91 -5.54
N SER A 352 18.19 -15.62 -6.74
CA SER A 352 19.03 -15.39 -7.92
C SER A 352 19.94 -14.18 -7.79
N LYS A 353 19.68 -13.26 -6.82
CA LYS A 353 20.43 -12.03 -6.57
C LYS A 353 20.90 -11.42 -7.89
N PRO A 354 20.03 -10.83 -8.70
CA PRO A 354 20.45 -10.24 -9.96
C PRO A 354 21.58 -9.27 -9.65
N LYS A 355 22.75 -9.48 -10.26
CA LYS A 355 23.93 -8.60 -10.12
C LYS A 355 23.58 -7.29 -10.83
N VAL A 356 22.92 -6.38 -10.18
CA VAL A 356 22.82 -5.00 -10.63
C VAL A 356 24.21 -4.40 -10.39
N LYS A 357 24.99 -4.21 -11.45
CA LYS A 357 26.19 -3.37 -11.39
C LYS A 357 25.72 -1.97 -11.04
N THR A 358 25.94 -1.55 -9.79
CA THR A 358 25.84 -0.14 -9.42
C THR A 358 26.82 0.62 -10.31
N VAL A 359 26.32 1.52 -11.13
CA VAL A 359 27.12 2.52 -11.79
C VAL A 359 27.68 3.38 -10.65
N ALA A 360 28.96 3.29 -10.40
CA ALA A 360 29.65 4.17 -9.46
C ALA A 360 29.38 5.61 -9.92
N ALA A 361 28.88 6.44 -9.01
CA ALA A 361 28.81 7.86 -9.25
C ALA A 361 30.21 8.32 -9.61
N SER A 362 30.39 8.77 -10.84
CA SER A 362 31.63 9.48 -11.25
C SER A 362 31.66 10.80 -10.48
N GLU A 363 32.57 10.89 -9.54
CA GLU A 363 32.95 12.15 -8.92
C GLU A 363 33.44 13.08 -10.06
N SER A 364 32.71 14.16 -10.27
CA SER A 364 33.19 15.33 -10.98
C SER A 364 32.63 16.59 -10.35
#